data_fd95eb66d2501b90fddd99e1b9d5579b
#
_entry.id   fd95eb66d2501b90fddd99e1b9d5579b
#
_cell.length_a   1.000
_cell.length_b   1.000
_cell.length_c   1.000
_cell.angle_alpha   90.00
_cell.angle_beta   90.00
_cell.angle_gamma   90.00
#
_symmetry.space_group_name_H-M   'P 1'
#
loop_
_entity.id
_entity.type
_entity.pdbx_description
1 polymer ?
#
loop_
_entity_poly.entity_id
_entity_poly.type
_entity_poly.pdbx_seq_one_letter_code
_entity_poly.pdbx_strand_id
1 'polypeptide(L)'
;GDSSTVFKLDYGKAIQRNLALIVSNWEFSEGLVFRSRLMIGSTGEALSPHRLFTVGGLGSVAAQPYKLQQGNQMAQLNLALFLTPTFTGSERLISFFVDGGRAWTGSSWDTGWISDNPKLGISSAGIGFGSDVKEDDIEWMVNIAKPLDHDGPMETTFRFNFSF
;
A
#
# COMPACT_ATOMS: atom_id res chain seq x y z
N GLY A 1 0.14 -20.74 4.53
CA GLY A 1 0.35 -19.30 4.24
C GLY A 1 1.75 -19.07 3.74
N ASP A 2 1.87 -18.41 2.57
CA ASP A 2 3.17 -18.03 2.03
C ASP A 2 3.50 -16.61 2.48
N SER A 3 4.68 -16.45 3.06
CA SER A 3 5.23 -15.14 3.36
C SER A 3 6.52 -14.94 2.56
N SER A 4 6.62 -13.86 1.80
CA SER A 4 7.85 -13.46 1.14
C SER A 4 8.38 -12.17 1.75
N THR A 5 9.65 -12.19 2.13
CA THR A 5 10.34 -10.99 2.61
C THR A 5 11.39 -10.59 1.58
N VAL A 6 11.24 -9.41 0.99
CA VAL A 6 12.20 -8.89 0.02
C VAL A 6 12.93 -7.70 0.63
N PHE A 7 14.23 -7.84 0.86
CA PHE A 7 15.11 -6.73 1.21
C PHE A 7 15.75 -6.18 -0.05
N LYS A 8 15.44 -4.97 -0.43
CA LYS A 8 16.13 -4.26 -1.50
C LYS A 8 17.05 -3.21 -0.89
N LEU A 9 18.35 -3.48 -0.94
CA LEU A 9 19.39 -2.50 -0.58
C LEU A 9 19.88 -1.85 -1.88
N ASP A 10 19.67 -0.56 -2.01
CA ASP A 10 20.15 0.21 -3.16
C ASP A 10 21.39 1.02 -2.75
N TYR A 11 22.57 0.58 -3.19
CA TYR A 11 23.85 1.22 -2.90
C TYR A 11 24.24 2.18 -4.04
N GLY A 12 23.84 3.43 -3.95
CA GLY A 12 24.46 4.50 -4.77
C GLY A 12 25.69 5.06 -4.08
N LYS A 13 26.73 5.44 -4.84
CA LYS A 13 28.05 5.90 -4.34
C LYS A 13 28.05 7.08 -3.34
N ALA A 14 26.92 7.69 -3.03
CA ALA A 14 26.80 8.85 -2.15
C ALA A 14 25.60 8.81 -1.18
N ILE A 15 24.61 7.91 -1.35
CA ILE A 15 23.37 7.96 -0.55
C ILE A 15 22.93 6.53 -0.23
N GLN A 16 22.91 6.19 1.05
CA GLN A 16 22.36 4.93 1.53
C GLN A 16 20.83 5.08 1.70
N ARG A 17 20.06 4.36 0.90
CA ARG A 17 18.60 4.26 1.00
C ARG A 17 18.23 2.83 1.35
N ASN A 18 17.62 2.64 2.51
CA ASN A 18 17.16 1.35 2.97
C ASN A 18 15.64 1.26 2.76
N LEU A 19 15.19 0.19 2.15
CA LEU A 19 13.77 -0.10 1.97
C LEU A 19 13.50 -1.56 2.31
N ALA A 20 12.63 -1.79 3.28
CA ALA A 20 12.11 -3.12 3.60
C ALA A 20 10.66 -3.22 3.12
N LEU A 21 10.36 -4.32 2.43
CA LEU A 21 9.02 -4.68 2.00
C LEU A 21 8.70 -6.08 2.52
N ILE A 22 7.64 -6.19 3.29
CA ILE A 22 7.11 -7.47 3.80
C ILE A 22 5.71 -7.63 3.21
N VAL A 23 5.51 -8.71 2.47
CA VAL A 23 4.18 -9.08 1.94
C VAL A 23 3.83 -10.45 2.51
N SER A 24 2.63 -10.56 3.05
CA SER A 24 2.12 -11.83 3.57
C SER A 24 0.72 -12.08 3.04
N ASN A 25 0.47 -13.30 2.60
CA ASN A 25 -0.84 -13.77 2.16
C ASN A 25 -1.25 -14.94 3.05
N TRP A 26 -2.48 -14.89 3.57
CA TRP A 26 -3.08 -15.96 4.34
C TRP A 26 -4.38 -16.38 3.68
N GLU A 27 -4.45 -17.60 3.24
CA GLU A 27 -5.67 -18.22 2.75
C GLU A 27 -6.38 -18.89 3.92
N PHE A 28 -7.57 -18.41 4.26
CA PHE A 28 -8.38 -18.97 5.35
C PHE A 28 -9.31 -20.06 4.87
N SER A 29 -9.77 -19.96 3.64
CA SER A 29 -10.59 -20.95 2.95
C SER A 29 -10.53 -20.72 1.46
N GLU A 30 -11.04 -21.66 0.67
CA GLU A 30 -11.17 -21.48 -0.76
C GLU A 30 -11.93 -20.17 -1.08
N GLY A 31 -11.27 -19.27 -1.81
CA GLY A 31 -11.82 -17.96 -2.17
C GLY A 31 -11.80 -16.87 -1.08
N LEU A 32 -11.15 -17.11 0.07
CA LEU A 32 -10.97 -16.09 1.10
C LEU A 32 -9.48 -15.89 1.43
N VAL A 33 -8.91 -14.80 0.95
CA VAL A 33 -7.49 -14.47 1.10
C VAL A 33 -7.32 -13.14 1.82
N PHE A 34 -6.56 -13.13 2.89
CA PHE A 34 -6.09 -11.89 3.53
C PHE A 34 -4.66 -11.59 3.09
N ARG A 35 -4.43 -10.36 2.67
CA ARG A 35 -3.10 -9.86 2.30
C ARG A 35 -2.70 -8.70 3.18
N SER A 36 -1.47 -8.73 3.67
CA SER A 36 -0.83 -7.56 4.26
C SER A 36 0.42 -7.18 3.50
N ARG A 37 0.68 -5.88 3.42
CA ARG A 37 1.90 -5.31 2.84
C ARG A 37 2.40 -4.21 3.76
N LEU A 38 3.57 -4.43 4.36
CA LEU A 38 4.28 -3.44 5.16
C LEU A 38 5.49 -2.95 4.38
N MET A 39 5.61 -1.64 4.23
CA MET A 39 6.77 -1.00 3.62
C MET A 39 7.37 0.00 4.59
N ILE A 40 8.67 -0.11 4.80
CA ILE A 40 9.42 0.74 5.71
C ILE A 40 10.65 1.26 4.97
N GLY A 41 10.83 2.57 4.93
CA GLY A 41 11.95 3.21 4.26
C GLY A 41 12.70 4.19 5.15
N SER A 42 14.02 4.20 5.04
CA SER A 42 14.90 5.10 5.78
C SER A 42 16.13 5.48 4.99
N THR A 43 16.57 6.71 5.13
CA THR A 43 17.86 7.20 4.68
C THR A 43 18.44 8.17 5.70
N GLY A 44 19.75 8.04 5.95
CA GLY A 44 20.46 8.87 6.93
C GLY A 44 20.83 10.27 6.45
N GLU A 45 20.58 10.59 5.17
CA GLU A 45 21.03 11.83 4.54
C GLU A 45 19.87 12.68 4.04
N ALA A 46 20.13 14.00 3.90
CA ALA A 46 19.20 14.91 3.24
C ALA A 46 19.12 14.57 1.74
N LEU A 47 17.99 14.02 1.34
CA LEU A 47 17.74 13.66 -0.05
C LEU A 47 17.25 14.85 -0.86
N SER A 48 17.62 14.87 -2.14
CA SER A 48 16.96 15.76 -3.11
C SER A 48 15.46 15.40 -3.23
N PRO A 49 14.57 16.36 -3.52
CA PRO A 49 13.12 16.17 -3.49
C PRO A 49 12.61 14.96 -4.31
N HIS A 50 13.26 14.64 -5.43
CA HIS A 50 12.89 13.53 -6.30
C HIS A 50 13.31 12.15 -5.77
N ARG A 51 14.13 12.09 -4.71
CA ARG A 51 14.60 10.86 -4.05
C ARG A 51 13.93 10.59 -2.72
N LEU A 52 13.11 11.51 -2.23
CA LEU A 52 12.35 11.34 -0.99
C LEU A 52 11.41 10.13 -1.09
N PHE A 53 11.17 9.49 0.02
CA PHE A 53 10.05 8.55 0.16
C PHE A 53 8.74 9.34 0.08
N THR A 54 7.73 8.73 -0.51
CA THR A 54 6.43 9.36 -0.70
C THR A 54 5.30 8.43 -0.24
N VAL A 55 4.29 8.99 0.39
CA VAL A 55 3.07 8.29 0.80
C VAL A 55 1.86 9.08 0.33
N GLY A 56 0.86 8.39 -0.17
CA GLY A 56 -0.37 8.92 -0.76
C GLY A 56 -0.49 8.58 -2.24
N GLY A 57 -1.73 8.43 -2.68
CA GLY A 57 -2.10 8.07 -4.04
C GLY A 57 -2.25 6.57 -4.29
N LEU A 58 -2.60 6.25 -5.53
CA LEU A 58 -2.84 4.88 -5.97
C LEU A 58 -1.61 3.98 -5.75
N GLY A 59 -1.83 2.80 -5.15
CA GLY A 59 -0.77 1.85 -4.81
C GLY A 59 0.00 2.16 -3.52
N SER A 60 -0.37 3.26 -2.85
CA SER A 60 0.13 3.65 -1.54
C SER A 60 -1.03 3.74 -0.54
N VAL A 61 -1.60 4.91 -0.31
CA VAL A 61 -2.82 5.12 0.49
C VAL A 61 -3.88 5.68 -0.45
N ALA A 62 -4.90 4.88 -0.74
CA ALA A 62 -5.98 5.23 -1.66
C ALA A 62 -6.77 6.46 -1.19
N ALA A 63 -7.47 7.13 -2.10
CA ALA A 63 -8.25 8.35 -1.80
C ALA A 63 -7.44 9.47 -1.13
N GLN A 64 -6.12 9.44 -1.26
CA GLN A 64 -5.21 10.49 -0.82
C GLN A 64 -4.50 11.10 -2.05
N PRO A 65 -4.24 12.39 -2.07
CA PRO A 65 -3.47 13.01 -3.15
C PRO A 65 -2.13 12.29 -3.40
N TYR A 66 -1.75 12.19 -4.66
CA TYR A 66 -0.48 11.58 -5.04
C TYR A 66 0.70 12.30 -4.38
N LYS A 67 1.57 11.52 -3.69
CA LYS A 67 2.71 12.05 -2.94
C LYS A 67 2.33 13.09 -1.90
N LEU A 68 1.21 12.94 -1.23
CA LEU A 68 0.73 13.89 -0.21
C LEU A 68 1.76 14.14 0.89
N GLN A 69 2.46 13.09 1.30
CA GLN A 69 3.56 13.19 2.27
C GLN A 69 4.87 12.76 1.64
N GLN A 70 5.94 13.45 2.01
CA GLN A 70 7.30 13.19 1.54
C GLN A 70 8.29 13.31 2.69
N GLY A 71 9.35 12.49 2.67
CA GLY A 71 10.37 12.53 3.71
C GLY A 71 11.53 11.58 3.46
N ASN A 72 12.54 11.64 4.32
CA ASN A 72 13.66 10.71 4.32
C ASN A 72 13.39 9.43 5.11
N GLN A 73 12.23 9.36 5.76
CA GLN A 73 11.69 8.21 6.48
C GLN A 73 10.28 7.92 5.98
N MET A 74 9.88 6.65 5.93
CA MET A 74 8.49 6.28 5.66
C MET A 74 8.09 4.97 6.33
N ALA A 75 6.81 4.87 6.66
CA ALA A 75 6.14 3.62 7.01
C ALA A 75 4.77 3.58 6.34
N GLN A 76 4.42 2.44 5.74
CA GLN A 76 3.15 2.24 5.06
C GLN A 76 2.65 0.81 5.32
N LEU A 77 1.38 0.68 5.65
CA LEU A 77 0.70 -0.59 5.82
C LEU A 77 -0.54 -0.63 4.93
N ASN A 78 -0.66 -1.68 4.13
CA ASN A 78 -1.84 -1.97 3.35
C ASN A 78 -2.38 -3.33 3.80
N LEU A 79 -3.64 -3.40 4.13
CA LEU A 79 -4.35 -4.61 4.53
C LEU A 79 -5.52 -4.80 3.57
N ALA A 80 -5.68 -6.00 3.03
CA ALA A 80 -6.79 -6.31 2.14
C ALA A 80 -7.34 -7.72 2.42
N LEU A 81 -8.65 -7.83 2.39
CA LEU A 81 -9.38 -9.10 2.42
C LEU A 81 -10.02 -9.29 1.04
N PHE A 82 -9.68 -10.38 0.37
CA PHE A 82 -10.19 -10.76 -0.93
C PHE A 82 -11.18 -11.89 -0.80
N LEU A 83 -12.31 -11.75 -1.48
CA LEU A 83 -13.38 -12.73 -1.55
C LEU A 83 -13.62 -13.10 -3.02
N THR A 84 -13.53 -14.38 -3.35
CA THR A 84 -13.89 -14.92 -4.64
C THR A 84 -15.17 -15.74 -4.47
N PRO A 85 -16.36 -15.18 -4.77
CA PRO A 85 -17.61 -15.90 -4.58
C PRO A 85 -17.75 -17.08 -5.54
N THR A 86 -17.78 -18.29 -5.02
CA THR A 86 -17.85 -19.54 -5.81
C THR A 86 -19.21 -19.75 -6.50
N PHE A 87 -20.26 -19.07 -6.02
CA PHE A 87 -21.63 -19.26 -6.54
C PHE A 87 -21.89 -18.56 -7.88
N THR A 88 -20.99 -17.69 -8.36
CA THR A 88 -21.19 -16.95 -9.60
C THR A 88 -20.67 -17.67 -10.83
N GLY A 89 -19.90 -18.75 -10.66
CA GLY A 89 -19.22 -19.45 -11.76
C GLY A 89 -18.27 -18.54 -12.55
N SER A 90 -18.04 -17.34 -12.07
CA SER A 90 -17.16 -16.34 -12.68
C SER A 90 -16.04 -15.98 -11.69
N GLU A 91 -14.87 -15.77 -12.22
CA GLU A 91 -13.67 -15.34 -11.49
C GLU A 91 -13.78 -13.89 -11.01
N ARG A 92 -14.84 -13.60 -10.27
CA ARG A 92 -15.08 -12.25 -9.73
C ARG A 92 -14.44 -12.12 -8.37
N LEU A 93 -13.80 -10.99 -8.16
CA LEU A 93 -13.10 -10.65 -6.94
C LEU A 93 -13.77 -9.46 -6.25
N ILE A 94 -14.07 -9.60 -4.97
CA ILE A 94 -14.46 -8.49 -4.10
C ILE A 94 -13.35 -8.29 -3.11
N SER A 95 -12.93 -7.06 -2.87
CA SER A 95 -11.93 -6.74 -1.86
C SER A 95 -12.44 -5.69 -0.89
N PHE A 96 -12.03 -5.84 0.37
CA PHE A 96 -12.14 -4.81 1.40
C PHE A 96 -10.73 -4.45 1.82
N PHE A 97 -10.39 -3.17 1.85
CA PHE A 97 -9.04 -2.78 2.18
C PHE A 97 -8.99 -1.58 3.13
N VAL A 98 -7.89 -1.53 3.88
CA VAL A 98 -7.52 -0.40 4.72
C VAL A 98 -6.05 -0.12 4.46
N ASP A 99 -5.76 1.13 4.13
CA ASP A 99 -4.42 1.62 3.88
C ASP A 99 -4.07 2.67 4.92
N GLY A 100 -2.83 2.69 5.34
CA GLY A 100 -2.31 3.73 6.21
C GLY A 100 -0.82 3.94 5.98
N GLY A 101 -0.37 5.17 6.20
CA GLY A 101 1.04 5.46 6.05
C GLY A 101 1.43 6.86 6.47
N ARG A 102 2.73 7.05 6.58
CA ARG A 102 3.35 8.32 6.88
C ARG A 102 4.73 8.42 6.23
N ALA A 103 5.06 9.57 5.70
CA ALA A 103 6.42 9.95 5.36
C ALA A 103 6.80 11.21 6.14
N TRP A 104 8.03 11.26 6.68
CA TRP A 104 8.49 12.38 7.50
C TRP A 104 9.99 12.61 7.31
N THR A 105 10.45 13.77 7.70
CA THR A 105 11.87 14.12 7.71
C THR A 105 12.39 14.09 9.14
N GLY A 106 13.39 13.25 9.39
CA GLY A 106 14.01 13.07 10.68
C GLY A 106 15.46 12.58 10.56
N SER A 107 16.25 12.74 11.61
CA SER A 107 17.66 12.30 11.66
C SER A 107 17.81 10.82 12.02
N SER A 108 16.79 10.21 12.59
CA SER A 108 16.77 8.80 12.99
C SER A 108 15.34 8.25 12.94
N TRP A 109 15.22 6.94 13.04
CA TRP A 109 13.97 6.29 13.39
C TRP A 109 13.55 6.71 14.80
N ASP A 110 12.79 7.78 14.87
CA ASP A 110 12.16 8.21 16.09
C ASP A 110 10.82 7.45 16.22
N THR A 111 10.71 6.62 17.26
CA THR A 111 9.49 5.89 17.57
C THR A 111 8.36 6.80 18.05
N GLY A 112 8.62 8.06 18.33
CA GLY A 112 7.63 9.10 18.63
C GLY A 112 6.57 9.28 17.54
N TRP A 113 6.82 8.78 16.32
CA TRP A 113 5.82 8.79 15.24
C TRP A 113 4.52 8.03 15.60
N ILE A 114 4.60 7.03 16.49
CA ILE A 114 3.44 6.27 16.96
C ILE A 114 2.75 7.01 18.13
N SER A 115 3.53 7.64 19.02
CA SER A 115 3.04 8.16 20.28
C SER A 115 2.66 9.64 20.26
N ASP A 116 3.43 10.49 19.57
CA ASP A 116 3.35 11.93 19.78
C ASP A 116 2.32 12.65 18.90
N ASN A 117 1.96 12.11 17.75
CA ASN A 117 0.90 12.71 16.94
C ASN A 117 0.28 11.71 15.93
N PRO A 118 -0.69 10.89 16.33
CA PRO A 118 -1.38 9.97 15.41
C PRO A 118 -2.12 10.69 14.28
N LYS A 119 -2.37 12.01 14.41
CA LYS A 119 -3.01 12.82 13.38
C LYS A 119 -2.10 13.16 12.19
N LEU A 120 -0.82 12.83 12.26
CA LEU A 120 0.11 13.09 11.13
C LEU A 120 0.17 11.95 10.11
N GLY A 121 -0.38 10.79 10.41
CA GLY A 121 -0.55 9.71 9.44
C GLY A 121 -1.73 9.97 8.50
N ILE A 122 -1.65 9.45 7.29
CA ILE A 122 -2.78 9.41 6.36
C ILE A 122 -3.34 8.00 6.30
N SER A 123 -4.64 7.88 6.15
CA SER A 123 -5.31 6.59 6.08
C SER A 123 -6.55 6.63 5.19
N SER A 124 -6.92 5.47 4.67
CA SER A 124 -8.13 5.29 3.88
C SER A 124 -8.68 3.89 4.06
N ALA A 125 -9.95 3.72 3.76
CA ALA A 125 -10.58 2.43 3.62
C ALA A 125 -11.43 2.39 2.35
N GLY A 126 -11.61 1.20 1.80
CA GLY A 126 -12.36 1.06 0.58
C GLY A 126 -12.82 -0.35 0.29
N ILE A 127 -13.55 -0.43 -0.81
CA ILE A 127 -13.98 -1.69 -1.40
C ILE A 127 -13.49 -1.74 -2.84
N GLY A 128 -13.14 -2.92 -3.30
CA GLY A 128 -12.76 -3.19 -4.67
C GLY A 128 -13.65 -4.25 -5.29
N PHE A 129 -13.83 -4.16 -6.58
CA PHE A 129 -14.54 -5.15 -7.40
C PHE A 129 -13.76 -5.37 -8.68
N GLY A 130 -13.52 -6.63 -9.05
CA GLY A 130 -12.71 -6.94 -10.21
C GLY A 130 -12.86 -8.37 -10.70
N SER A 131 -11.94 -8.77 -11.55
CA SER A 131 -11.76 -10.16 -11.96
C SER A 131 -10.42 -10.66 -11.45
N ASP A 132 -10.42 -11.88 -10.92
CA ASP A 132 -9.19 -12.64 -10.65
C ASP A 132 -8.96 -13.54 -11.87
N VAL A 133 -7.89 -13.28 -12.60
CA VAL A 133 -7.65 -14.01 -13.83
C VAL A 133 -6.46 -14.94 -13.64
N LYS A 134 -6.71 -16.22 -13.86
CA LYS A 134 -5.68 -17.24 -13.98
C LYS A 134 -5.26 -17.30 -15.45
N GLU A 135 -3.98 -17.02 -15.69
CA GLU A 135 -3.27 -17.21 -16.97
C GLU A 135 -3.85 -16.45 -18.20
N ASP A 136 -3.06 -15.51 -18.71
CA ASP A 136 -3.16 -14.84 -20.03
C ASP A 136 -4.31 -13.85 -20.28
N ASP A 137 -5.07 -13.43 -19.29
CA ASP A 137 -6.19 -12.53 -19.45
C ASP A 137 -5.99 -11.15 -18.78
N ILE A 138 -6.95 -10.27 -18.98
CA ILE A 138 -6.96 -8.91 -18.44
C ILE A 138 -7.43 -8.93 -16.99
N GLU A 139 -6.54 -8.68 -16.06
CA GLU A 139 -6.93 -8.37 -14.67
C GLU A 139 -7.44 -6.92 -14.61
N TRP A 140 -8.66 -6.74 -14.17
CA TRP A 140 -9.20 -5.41 -13.94
C TRP A 140 -9.75 -5.27 -12.53
N MET A 141 -9.64 -4.09 -11.97
CA MET A 141 -10.18 -3.76 -10.65
C MET A 141 -10.70 -2.32 -10.61
N VAL A 142 -11.87 -2.17 -10.04
CA VAL A 142 -12.46 -0.88 -9.68
C VAL A 142 -12.45 -0.78 -8.17
N ASN A 143 -11.84 0.27 -7.63
CA ASN A 143 -11.83 0.52 -6.20
C ASN A 143 -12.56 1.82 -5.89
N ILE A 144 -13.32 1.82 -4.80
CA ILE A 144 -13.92 2.99 -4.20
C ILE A 144 -13.35 3.12 -2.81
N ALA A 145 -12.71 4.24 -2.51
CA ALA A 145 -12.06 4.49 -1.24
C ALA A 145 -12.45 5.85 -0.66
N LYS A 146 -12.40 5.95 0.66
CA LYS A 146 -12.61 7.19 1.40
C LYS A 146 -11.44 7.42 2.36
N PRO A 147 -10.95 8.67 2.52
CA PRO A 147 -10.03 9.03 3.59
C PRO A 147 -10.66 8.75 4.96
N LEU A 148 -9.86 8.32 5.93
CA LEU A 148 -10.26 8.11 7.33
C LEU A 148 -9.69 9.16 8.28
N ASP A 149 -8.62 9.83 7.89
CA ASP A 149 -7.91 10.84 8.68
C ASP A 149 -8.53 12.24 8.57
N HIS A 150 -9.34 12.48 7.56
CA HIS A 150 -10.05 13.74 7.34
C HIS A 150 -11.36 13.51 6.57
N ASP A 151 -12.23 14.52 6.57
CA ASP A 151 -13.46 14.48 5.79
C ASP A 151 -13.17 14.89 4.33
N GLY A 152 -12.81 13.91 3.52
CA GLY A 152 -12.52 14.05 2.10
C GLY A 152 -13.54 13.33 1.22
N PRO A 153 -13.57 13.63 -0.09
CA PRO A 153 -14.44 12.95 -1.04
C PRO A 153 -14.03 11.49 -1.19
N MET A 154 -14.99 10.66 -1.58
CA MET A 154 -14.69 9.32 -2.08
C MET A 154 -13.99 9.40 -3.43
N GLU A 155 -12.99 8.55 -3.62
CA GLU A 155 -12.27 8.41 -4.88
C GLU A 155 -12.59 7.05 -5.51
N THR A 156 -12.84 7.06 -6.82
CA THR A 156 -12.99 5.85 -7.61
C THR A 156 -11.78 5.69 -8.50
N THR A 157 -11.12 4.54 -8.43
CA THR A 157 -9.95 4.23 -9.24
C THR A 157 -10.17 2.98 -10.06
N PHE A 158 -9.64 3.00 -11.29
CA PHE A 158 -9.63 1.86 -12.20
C PHE A 158 -8.20 1.37 -12.38
N ARG A 159 -8.02 0.08 -12.31
CA ARG A 159 -6.74 -0.58 -12.58
C ARG A 159 -6.94 -1.67 -13.62
N PHE A 160 -6.06 -1.70 -14.61
CA PHE A 160 -5.97 -2.76 -15.61
C PHE A 160 -4.53 -3.27 -15.62
N ASN A 161 -4.36 -4.57 -15.54
CA ASN A 161 -3.11 -5.26 -15.80
C ASN A 161 -3.27 -6.10 -17.06
N PHE A 162 -2.32 -5.98 -17.98
CA PHE A 162 -2.21 -6.86 -19.14
C PHE A 162 -0.99 -7.75 -18.90
N SER A 163 -1.17 -9.07 -18.93
CA SER A 163 -0.08 -10.04 -19.02
C SER A 163 0.23 -10.24 -20.51
N PHE A 164 1.45 -9.98 -20.92
CA PHE A 164 1.97 -10.27 -22.25
C PHE A 164 2.95 -11.44 -22.19
#